data_ba7581f8ab9477403cd65a4c0ea7380e
#
_entry.id   ba7581f8ab9477403cd65a4c0ea7380e
#
_cell.length_a   1.000
_cell.length_b   1.000
_cell.length_c   1.000
_cell.angle_alpha   90.00
_cell.angle_beta   90.00
_cell.angle_gamma   90.00
#
_symmetry.space_group_name_H-M   'P 1'
#
loop_
_entity.id
_entity.type
_entity.pdbx_description
1 polymer ?
#
loop_
_entity_poly.entity_id
_entity_poly.type
_entity_poly.pdbx_seq_one_letter_code
_entity_poly.pdbx_strand_id
1 'polypeptide(L)'
;MNTHIQISRHLDVDGTTTYYVIEKNKNSSSIVWNGTCKQAAYQVAYRNARKENTPLYDTLYKAQTDKNGVKHIIPVGNELLEVN
;
A
#
# COMPACT_ATOMS: atom_id res chain seq x y z
N MET A 1 12.86 -11.04 -12.78
CA MET A 1 12.90 -10.32 -11.50
C MET A 1 11.47 -9.95 -11.09
N ASN A 2 11.06 -10.34 -9.88
CA ASN A 2 9.67 -10.18 -9.46
C ASN A 2 9.47 -8.88 -8.68
N THR A 3 9.71 -7.77 -9.39
CA THR A 3 9.48 -6.44 -8.80
C THR A 3 8.04 -6.02 -9.05
N HIS A 4 7.42 -5.43 -8.04
CA HIS A 4 6.12 -4.80 -8.22
C HIS A 4 5.99 -3.59 -7.30
N ILE A 5 5.02 -2.75 -7.61
CA ILE A 5 4.68 -1.60 -6.78
C ILE A 5 3.40 -1.95 -6.02
N GLN A 6 3.35 -1.57 -4.77
CA GLN A 6 2.18 -1.79 -3.93
C GLN A 6 1.76 -0.49 -3.27
N ILE A 7 0.47 -0.17 -3.35
CA ILE A 7 -0.13 0.85 -2.51
C ILE A 7 -0.67 0.13 -1.28
N SER A 8 -0.15 0.49 -0.11
CA SER A 8 -0.68 -0.03 1.16
C SER A 8 -1.50 1.04 1.82
N ARG A 9 -2.80 0.80 1.97
CA ARG A 9 -3.72 1.69 2.65
C ARG A 9 -3.96 1.16 4.04
N HIS A 10 -3.62 1.95 5.04
CA HIS A 10 -3.77 1.55 6.45
C HIS A 10 -4.90 2.37 7.08
N LEU A 11 -6.03 1.72 7.31
CA LEU A 11 -7.19 2.32 7.97
C LEU A 11 -7.07 2.12 9.47
N ASP A 12 -6.89 3.21 10.22
CA ASP A 12 -6.77 3.15 11.66
C ASP A 12 -8.15 3.08 12.33
N VAL A 13 -8.15 2.76 13.62
CA VAL A 13 -9.38 2.63 14.41
C VAL A 13 -10.13 3.96 14.55
N ASP A 14 -9.43 5.10 14.42
CA ASP A 14 -10.04 6.43 14.47
C ASP A 14 -10.61 6.90 13.13
N GLY A 15 -10.53 6.06 12.09
CA GLY A 15 -11.06 6.37 10.76
C GLY A 15 -10.06 7.04 9.82
N THR A 16 -8.84 7.36 10.27
CA THR A 16 -7.84 7.96 9.39
C THR A 16 -7.19 6.88 8.52
N THR A 17 -6.82 7.26 7.29
CA THR A 17 -6.14 6.37 6.37
C THR A 17 -4.76 6.93 6.04
N THR A 18 -3.74 6.11 6.19
CA THR A 18 -2.38 6.43 5.79
C THR A 18 -2.02 5.58 4.59
N TYR A 19 -1.37 6.20 3.61
CA TYR A 19 -0.99 5.55 2.37
C TYR A 19 0.51 5.38 2.31
N TYR A 20 0.94 4.22 1.86
CA TYR A 20 2.35 3.92 1.60
C TYR A 20 2.47 3.43 0.18
N VAL A 21 3.43 3.96 -0.56
CA VAL A 21 3.78 3.42 -1.87
C VAL A 21 5.09 2.67 -1.70
N ILE A 22 5.06 1.39 -1.97
CA ILE A 22 6.16 0.48 -1.67
C ILE A 22 6.62 -0.18 -2.95
N GLU A 23 7.94 -0.16 -3.19
CA GLU A 23 8.56 -0.96 -4.23
C GLU A 23 9.04 -2.25 -3.60
N LYS A 24 8.54 -3.38 -4.12
CA LYS A 24 8.88 -4.71 -3.60
C LYS A 24 9.68 -5.49 -4.60
N ASN A 25 10.81 -6.00 -4.14
CA ASN A 25 11.67 -6.95 -4.86
C ASN A 25 11.56 -8.32 -4.22
N LYS A 26 12.22 -9.29 -4.83
CA LYS A 26 12.29 -10.65 -4.30
C LYS A 26 12.80 -10.68 -2.86
N ASN A 27 13.81 -9.86 -2.54
CA ASN A 27 14.51 -9.92 -1.26
C ASN A 27 14.39 -8.66 -0.41
N SER A 28 13.70 -7.63 -0.88
CA SER A 28 13.64 -6.36 -0.16
C SER A 28 12.40 -5.57 -0.50
N SER A 29 12.09 -4.59 0.34
CA SER A 29 11.04 -3.63 0.05
C SER A 29 11.48 -2.25 0.52
N SER A 30 11.05 -1.21 -0.21
CA SER A 30 11.39 0.17 0.09
C SER A 30 10.15 1.03 0.00
N ILE A 31 9.97 1.91 0.98
CA ILE A 31 8.89 2.89 0.93
C ILE A 31 9.37 4.06 0.09
N VAL A 32 8.71 4.29 -1.05
CA VAL A 32 9.08 5.39 -1.95
C VAL A 32 8.25 6.64 -1.70
N TRP A 33 7.12 6.51 -1.01
CA TRP A 33 6.27 7.64 -0.62
C TRP A 33 5.34 7.21 0.49
N ASN A 34 5.02 8.12 1.41
CA ASN A 34 3.99 7.88 2.42
C ASN A 34 3.30 9.20 2.75
N GLY A 35 2.07 9.11 3.24
CA GLY A 35 1.30 10.27 3.62
C GLY A 35 -0.18 9.97 3.70
N THR A 36 -0.99 11.03 3.80
CA THR A 36 -2.44 10.91 3.95
C THR A 36 -3.21 11.36 2.70
N CYS A 37 -2.52 11.87 1.68
CA CYS A 37 -3.16 12.33 0.46
C CYS A 37 -3.33 11.17 -0.51
N LYS A 38 -4.57 10.71 -0.67
CA LYS A 38 -4.90 9.59 -1.56
C LYS A 38 -4.46 9.87 -2.99
N GLN A 39 -4.77 11.06 -3.52
CA GLN A 39 -4.45 11.40 -4.90
C GLN A 39 -2.95 11.35 -5.16
N ALA A 40 -2.15 11.92 -4.25
CA ALA A 40 -0.70 11.90 -4.39
C ALA A 40 -0.14 10.48 -4.34
N ALA A 41 -0.68 9.64 -3.46
CA ALA A 41 -0.26 8.25 -3.33
C ALA A 41 -0.45 7.51 -4.66
N TYR A 42 -1.63 7.61 -5.25
CA TYR A 42 -1.93 6.91 -6.50
C TYR A 42 -1.12 7.48 -7.67
N GLN A 43 -0.91 8.79 -7.73
CA GLN A 43 -0.06 9.39 -8.77
C GLN A 43 1.37 8.84 -8.72
N VAL A 44 1.95 8.78 -7.52
CA VAL A 44 3.31 8.26 -7.34
C VAL A 44 3.35 6.78 -7.73
N ALA A 45 2.37 6.00 -7.27
CA ALA A 45 2.32 4.56 -7.53
C ALA A 45 2.22 4.26 -9.03
N TYR A 46 1.29 4.91 -9.73
CA TYR A 46 1.12 4.69 -11.17
C TYR A 46 2.34 5.15 -11.95
N ARG A 47 2.93 6.27 -11.57
CA ARG A 47 4.15 6.77 -12.23
C ARG A 47 5.29 5.75 -12.11
N ASN A 48 5.52 5.24 -10.91
CA ASN A 48 6.58 4.28 -10.68
C ASN A 48 6.31 2.96 -11.37
N ALA A 49 5.07 2.47 -11.35
CA ALA A 49 4.72 1.22 -12.02
C ALA A 49 4.93 1.32 -13.52
N ARG A 50 4.54 2.44 -14.13
CA ARG A 50 4.76 2.65 -15.58
C ARG A 50 6.25 2.78 -15.90
N LYS A 51 6.99 3.53 -15.10
CA LYS A 51 8.43 3.73 -15.30
C LYS A 51 9.19 2.41 -15.24
N GLU A 52 8.85 1.58 -14.25
CA GLU A 52 9.52 0.30 -14.04
C GLU A 52 8.90 -0.84 -14.85
N ASN A 53 7.78 -0.59 -15.53
CA ASN A 53 7.04 -1.60 -16.26
C ASN A 53 6.72 -2.81 -15.40
N THR A 54 6.15 -2.56 -14.22
CA THR A 54 5.85 -3.58 -13.23
C THR A 54 4.38 -3.58 -12.86
N PRO A 55 3.86 -4.70 -12.32
CA PRO A 55 2.50 -4.72 -11.79
C PRO A 55 2.33 -3.75 -10.60
N LEU A 56 1.10 -3.29 -10.44
CA LEU A 56 0.71 -2.42 -9.33
C LEU A 56 -0.42 -3.08 -8.55
N TYR A 57 -0.22 -3.24 -7.25
CA TYR A 57 -1.23 -3.81 -6.35
C TYR A 57 -1.72 -2.76 -5.36
N ASP A 58 -3.00 -2.85 -5.01
CA ASP A 58 -3.63 -1.99 -4.01
C ASP A 58 -4.08 -2.90 -2.86
N THR A 59 -3.47 -2.73 -1.69
CA THR A 59 -3.75 -3.56 -0.52
C THR A 59 -4.32 -2.70 0.59
N LEU A 60 -5.44 -3.12 1.14
CA LEU A 60 -6.07 -2.46 2.28
C LEU A 60 -5.76 -3.24 3.55
N TYR A 61 -5.23 -2.53 4.53
CA TYR A 61 -5.01 -3.04 5.88
C TYR A 61 -5.93 -2.30 6.83
N LYS A 62 -6.50 -3.01 7.79
CA LYS A 62 -7.40 -2.43 8.77
C LYS A 62 -6.86 -2.71 10.16
N ALA A 63 -6.78 -1.67 10.99
CA ALA A 63 -6.42 -1.82 12.39
C ALA A 63 -7.63 -2.28 13.19
N GLN A 64 -7.44 -3.28 14.05
CA GLN A 64 -8.47 -3.78 14.95
C GLN A 64 -7.87 -3.93 16.34
N THR A 65 -8.67 -3.60 17.35
CA THR A 65 -8.26 -3.76 18.74
C THR A 65 -8.94 -5.00 19.32
N ASP A 66 -8.15 -5.90 19.90
CA ASP A 66 -8.69 -7.12 20.48
C ASP A 66 -9.26 -6.83 21.88
N LYS A 67 -9.77 -7.88 22.53
CA LYS A 67 -10.39 -7.75 23.85
C LYS A 67 -9.41 -7.34 24.93
N ASN A 68 -8.11 -7.50 24.70
CA ASN A 68 -7.05 -7.10 25.63
C ASN A 68 -6.51 -5.69 25.34
N GLY A 69 -7.09 -5.00 24.37
CA GLY A 69 -6.65 -3.65 23.98
C GLY A 69 -5.43 -3.65 23.07
N VAL A 70 -5.02 -4.78 22.55
CA VAL A 70 -3.86 -4.86 21.64
C VAL A 70 -4.32 -4.59 20.21
N LYS A 71 -3.63 -3.67 19.55
CA LYS A 71 -3.92 -3.30 18.16
C LYS A 71 -3.28 -4.30 17.20
N HIS A 72 -4.06 -4.78 16.26
CA HIS A 72 -3.61 -5.65 15.18
C HIS A 72 -3.88 -4.99 13.85
N ILE A 73 -2.96 -5.15 12.90
CA ILE A 73 -3.12 -4.64 11.54
C ILE A 73 -3.32 -5.85 10.63
N ILE A 74 -4.51 -5.93 10.02
CA ILE A 74 -4.95 -7.11 9.28
C ILE A 74 -5.18 -6.73 7.83
N PRO A 75 -4.60 -7.50 6.86
CA PRO A 75 -4.93 -7.28 5.45
C PRO A 75 -6.36 -7.74 5.18
N VAL A 76 -7.15 -6.85 4.58
CA VAL A 76 -8.57 -7.14 4.29
C VAL A 76 -8.88 -7.08 2.80
N GLY A 77 -7.93 -6.72 1.96
CA GLY A 77 -8.14 -6.70 0.52
C GLY A 77 -6.84 -6.53 -0.23
N ASN A 78 -6.77 -7.11 -1.42
CA ASN A 78 -5.63 -6.96 -2.33
C ASN A 78 -6.15 -7.00 -3.75
N GLU A 79 -5.82 -6.00 -4.55
CA GLU A 79 -6.34 -5.86 -5.90
C GLU A 79 -5.21 -5.51 -6.86
N LEU A 80 -5.17 -6.19 -8.00
CA LEU A 80 -4.26 -5.86 -9.09
C LEU A 80 -4.88 -4.72 -9.90
N LEU A 81 -4.14 -3.62 -10.03
CA LEU A 81 -4.60 -2.45 -10.77
C LEU A 81 -4.03 -2.46 -12.19
N GLU A 82 -4.81 -1.98 -13.15
CA GLU A 82 -4.33 -1.83 -14.51
C GLU A 82 -3.44 -0.60 -14.63
N VAL A 83 -2.28 -0.78 -15.25
CA VAL A 83 -1.29 0.28 -15.46
C VAL A 83 -1.04 0.40 -16.96
N ASN A 84 -1.48 1.50 -17.56
CA ASN A 84 -1.28 1.74 -18.98
C ASN A 84 -0.52 3.03 -19.23
#